data_d66885a6c5c7d056cf179ed026d6d94b
#
_entry.id   d66885a6c5c7d056cf179ed026d6d94b
#
_cell.length_a   1.000
_cell.length_b   1.000
_cell.length_c   1.000
_cell.angle_alpha   90.00
_cell.angle_beta   90.00
_cell.angle_gamma   90.00
#
_symmetry.space_group_name_H-M   'P 1'
#
loop_
_entity.id
_entity.type
_entity.pdbx_description
1 polymer ?
#
loop_
_entity_poly.entity_id
_entity_poly.type
_entity_poly.pdbx_seq_one_letter_code
_entity_poly.pdbx_strand_id
1 'polypeptide(L)'
;MNLRVFKKDIDFLTEDFLSDALVSLSFGKSDEKVSKLLDIINEAVDLRDETYYKINHPAEGKLKAYYRGVTEDFLKALDALCEKLGEAIK
;
A
#
# COMPACT_ATOMS: atom_id res chain seq x y z
N MET A 1 -8.66 -1.37 -20.46
CA MET A 1 -7.65 -1.54 -19.38
C MET A 1 -7.56 -3.00 -19.00
N ASN A 2 -6.34 -3.52 -18.87
CA ASN A 2 -6.12 -4.91 -18.47
C ASN A 2 -6.05 -5.00 -16.95
N LEU A 3 -7.07 -5.57 -16.31
CA LEU A 3 -7.15 -5.66 -14.85
C LEU A 3 -6.05 -6.55 -14.26
N ARG A 4 -5.59 -7.55 -15.01
CA ARG A 4 -4.51 -8.41 -14.56
C ARG A 4 -3.21 -7.61 -14.39
N VAL A 5 -2.88 -6.77 -15.36
CA VAL A 5 -1.70 -5.89 -15.29
C VAL A 5 -1.87 -4.87 -14.17
N PHE A 6 -3.05 -4.31 -14.02
CA PHE A 6 -3.35 -3.34 -12.97
C PHE A 6 -3.13 -3.95 -11.59
N LYS A 7 -3.67 -5.15 -11.34
CA LYS A 7 -3.49 -5.85 -10.07
C LYS A 7 -2.03 -6.20 -9.82
N LYS A 8 -1.31 -6.58 -10.88
CA LYS A 8 0.10 -6.91 -10.78
C LYS A 8 0.93 -5.70 -10.39
N ASP A 9 0.61 -4.52 -10.92
CA ASP A 9 1.29 -3.28 -10.55
C ASP A 9 1.02 -2.92 -9.08
N ILE A 10 -0.21 -3.09 -8.60
CA ILE A 10 -0.56 -2.88 -7.19
C ILE A 10 0.24 -3.82 -6.30
N ASP A 11 0.31 -5.11 -6.65
CA ASP A 11 1.11 -6.10 -5.93
C ASP A 11 2.58 -5.72 -5.89
N PHE A 12 3.15 -5.34 -7.04
CA PHE A 12 4.55 -4.98 -7.15
C PHE A 12 4.90 -3.82 -6.23
N LEU A 13 4.09 -2.75 -6.28
CA LEU A 13 4.33 -1.57 -5.44
C LEU A 13 4.17 -1.88 -3.96
N THR A 14 3.17 -2.68 -3.60
CA THR A 14 2.94 -3.09 -2.22
C THR A 14 4.08 -3.97 -1.71
N GLU A 15 4.51 -4.94 -2.50
CA GLU A 15 5.61 -5.84 -2.13
C GLU A 15 6.92 -5.08 -1.97
N ASP A 16 7.19 -4.12 -2.85
CA ASP A 16 8.39 -3.29 -2.75
C ASP A 16 8.37 -2.49 -1.44
N PHE A 17 7.25 -1.88 -1.11
CA PHE A 17 7.08 -1.16 0.16
C PHE A 17 7.24 -2.09 1.35
N LEU A 18 6.61 -3.27 1.33
CA LEU A 18 6.69 -4.24 2.42
C LEU A 18 8.11 -4.75 2.60
N SER A 19 8.85 -4.94 1.51
CA SER A 19 10.26 -5.35 1.57
C SER A 19 11.09 -4.32 2.34
N ASP A 20 10.92 -3.03 2.03
CA ASP A 20 11.62 -1.96 2.72
C ASP A 20 11.23 -1.90 4.21
N ALA A 21 9.94 -2.07 4.50
CA ALA A 21 9.45 -2.08 5.88
C ALA A 21 10.01 -3.26 6.68
N LEU A 22 10.10 -4.44 6.06
CA LEU A 22 10.66 -5.64 6.72
C LEU A 22 12.15 -5.49 6.98
N VAL A 23 12.89 -4.90 6.04
CA VAL A 23 14.32 -4.61 6.25
C VAL A 23 14.47 -3.64 7.43
N SER A 24 13.66 -2.59 7.48
CA SER A 24 13.66 -1.64 8.59
C SER A 24 13.34 -2.32 9.92
N LEU A 25 12.40 -3.27 9.92
CA LEU A 25 12.02 -4.02 11.10
C LEU A 25 13.18 -4.84 11.64
N SER A 26 13.99 -5.46 10.76
CA SER A 26 15.14 -6.25 11.17
C SER A 26 16.23 -5.42 11.84
N PHE A 27 16.26 -4.10 11.60
CA PHE A 27 17.18 -3.17 12.25
C PHE A 27 16.54 -2.42 13.42
N GLY A 28 15.29 -2.73 13.77
CA GLY A 28 14.59 -2.10 14.88
C GLY A 28 15.27 -2.39 16.20
N LYS A 29 15.59 -1.34 16.97
CA LYS A 29 16.33 -1.46 18.21
C LYS A 29 15.47 -1.25 19.46
N SER A 30 14.21 -0.86 19.29
CA SER A 30 13.31 -0.64 20.41
C SER A 30 11.94 -1.26 20.12
N ASP A 31 11.26 -1.68 21.18
CA ASP A 31 9.91 -2.24 21.06
C ASP A 31 8.93 -1.23 20.46
N GLU A 32 9.10 0.04 20.79
CA GLU A 32 8.26 1.12 20.26
C GLU A 32 8.40 1.24 18.75
N LYS A 33 9.64 1.24 18.22
CA LYS A 33 9.86 1.30 16.77
C LYS A 33 9.34 0.06 16.06
N VAL A 34 9.55 -1.12 16.64
CA VAL A 34 9.03 -2.36 16.09
C VAL A 34 7.51 -2.33 16.01
N SER A 35 6.85 -1.87 17.09
CA SER A 35 5.40 -1.74 17.11
C SER A 35 4.88 -0.80 16.03
N LYS A 36 5.51 0.35 15.85
CA LYS A 36 5.15 1.32 14.81
C LYS A 36 5.31 0.72 13.41
N LEU A 37 6.40 -0.01 13.18
CA LEU A 37 6.66 -0.64 11.89
C LEU A 37 5.63 -1.73 11.58
N LEU A 38 5.24 -2.52 12.58
CA LEU A 38 4.21 -3.53 12.42
C LEU A 38 2.86 -2.91 12.07
N ASP A 39 2.51 -1.78 12.70
CA ASP A 39 1.28 -1.06 12.38
C ASP A 39 1.29 -0.56 10.93
N ILE A 40 2.42 -0.03 10.47
CA ILE A 40 2.59 0.43 9.09
C ILE A 40 2.45 -0.73 8.10
N ILE A 41 3.05 -1.88 8.41
CA ILE A 41 2.94 -3.08 7.58
C ILE A 41 1.48 -3.53 7.48
N ASN A 42 0.75 -3.54 8.60
CA ASN A 42 -0.67 -3.90 8.61
C ASN A 42 -1.50 -2.92 7.79
N GLU A 43 -1.23 -1.62 7.88
CA GLU A 43 -1.91 -0.61 7.07
C GLU A 43 -1.66 -0.83 5.58
N ALA A 44 -0.44 -1.23 5.19
CA ALA A 44 -0.12 -1.48 3.79
C ALA A 44 -0.87 -2.71 3.25
N VAL A 45 -0.97 -3.76 4.05
CA VAL A 45 -1.73 -4.96 3.67
C VAL A 45 -3.21 -4.62 3.53
N ASP A 46 -3.77 -3.87 4.47
CA ASP A 46 -5.17 -3.43 4.42
C ASP A 46 -5.43 -2.56 3.19
N LEU A 47 -4.51 -1.66 2.87
CA LEU A 47 -4.61 -0.81 1.68
C LEU A 47 -4.65 -1.65 0.40
N ARG A 48 -3.80 -2.66 0.29
CA ARG A 48 -3.79 -3.58 -0.85
C ARG A 48 -5.14 -4.30 -0.97
N ASP A 49 -5.63 -4.85 0.12
CA ASP A 49 -6.88 -5.61 0.14
C ASP A 49 -8.08 -4.72 -0.23
N GLU A 50 -8.13 -3.50 0.31
CA GLU A 50 -9.14 -2.51 -0.01
C GLU A 50 -9.11 -2.14 -1.50
N THR A 51 -7.91 -1.93 -2.04
CA THR A 51 -7.72 -1.59 -3.44
C THR A 51 -8.19 -2.75 -4.33
N TYR A 52 -7.87 -3.98 -3.97
CA TYR A 52 -8.35 -5.16 -4.70
C TYR A 52 -9.86 -5.26 -4.65
N TYR A 53 -10.47 -4.99 -3.51
CA TYR A 53 -11.92 -4.97 -3.40
C TYR A 53 -12.53 -3.97 -4.38
N LYS A 54 -12.00 -2.76 -4.44
CA LYS A 54 -12.46 -1.72 -5.35
C LYS A 54 -12.29 -2.11 -6.82
N ILE A 55 -11.18 -2.79 -7.16
CA ILE A 55 -10.95 -3.26 -8.54
C ILE A 55 -11.98 -4.32 -8.93
N ASN A 56 -12.34 -5.21 -8.02
CA ASN A 56 -13.27 -6.31 -8.27
C ASN A 56 -14.74 -5.89 -8.18
N HIS A 57 -15.02 -4.74 -7.57
CA HIS A 57 -16.39 -4.23 -7.36
C HIS A 57 -16.51 -2.80 -7.87
N PRO A 58 -16.35 -2.58 -9.19
CA PRO A 58 -16.40 -1.21 -9.72
C PRO A 58 -17.77 -0.59 -9.57
N ALA A 59 -17.80 0.71 -9.30
CA ALA A 59 -19.04 1.48 -9.29
C ALA A 59 -19.60 1.59 -10.71
N GLU A 60 -20.92 1.78 -10.82
CA GLU A 60 -21.56 2.01 -12.11
C GLU A 60 -21.05 3.32 -12.72
N GLY A 61 -20.94 3.35 -14.06
CA GLY A 61 -20.52 4.51 -14.80
C GLY A 61 -19.28 4.27 -15.64
N LYS A 62 -18.46 5.30 -15.82
CA LYS A 62 -17.26 5.23 -16.66
C LYS A 62 -16.14 4.49 -15.93
N LEU A 63 -15.91 3.24 -16.32
CA LEU A 63 -14.91 2.38 -15.69
C LEU A 63 -13.50 2.96 -15.73
N LYS A 64 -13.15 3.62 -16.85
CA LYS A 64 -11.82 4.23 -17.00
C LYS A 64 -11.57 5.29 -15.94
N ALA A 65 -12.56 6.17 -15.70
CA ALA A 65 -12.46 7.20 -14.68
C ALA A 65 -12.43 6.60 -13.27
N TYR A 66 -13.22 5.56 -13.05
CA TYR A 66 -13.25 4.84 -11.76
C TYR A 66 -11.88 4.26 -11.42
N TYR A 67 -11.27 3.52 -12.36
CA TYR A 67 -9.96 2.90 -12.12
C TYR A 67 -8.85 3.92 -11.97
N ARG A 68 -8.96 5.06 -12.67
CA ARG A 68 -8.00 6.16 -12.47
C ARG A 68 -8.09 6.68 -11.02
N GLY A 69 -9.30 6.87 -10.51
CA GLY A 69 -9.52 7.30 -9.13
C GLY A 69 -8.96 6.30 -8.13
N VAL A 70 -9.18 5.00 -8.35
CA VAL A 70 -8.65 3.94 -7.49
C VAL A 70 -7.12 3.99 -7.47
N THR A 71 -6.49 4.17 -8.64
CA THR A 71 -5.03 4.28 -8.74
C THR A 71 -4.51 5.49 -7.97
N GLU A 72 -5.12 6.65 -8.17
CA GLU A 72 -4.71 7.87 -7.49
C GLU A 72 -4.83 7.75 -5.98
N ASP A 73 -5.94 7.18 -5.49
CA ASP A 73 -6.16 6.97 -4.06
C ASP A 73 -5.12 6.01 -3.48
N PHE A 74 -4.82 4.93 -4.20
CA PHE A 74 -3.80 3.97 -3.78
C PHE A 74 -2.43 4.63 -3.68
N LEU A 75 -2.02 5.38 -4.70
CA LEU A 75 -0.71 6.04 -4.72
C LEU A 75 -0.58 7.08 -3.62
N LYS A 76 -1.62 7.85 -3.36
CA LYS A 76 -1.63 8.83 -2.28
C LYS A 76 -1.50 8.17 -0.91
N ALA A 77 -2.24 7.08 -0.70
CA ALA A 77 -2.20 6.33 0.55
C ALA A 77 -0.83 5.67 0.75
N LEU A 78 -0.26 5.12 -0.32
CA LEU A 78 1.07 4.51 -0.27
C LEU A 78 2.13 5.55 0.04
N ASP A 79 2.05 6.74 -0.55
CA ASP A 79 2.94 7.86 -0.27
C ASP A 79 2.89 8.24 1.21
N ALA A 80 1.69 8.33 1.78
CA ALA A 80 1.53 8.62 3.21
C ALA A 80 2.18 7.56 4.08
N LEU A 81 2.09 6.28 3.68
CA LEU A 81 2.75 5.18 4.39
C LEU A 81 4.27 5.28 4.27
N CYS A 82 4.78 5.70 3.12
CA CYS A 82 6.22 5.92 2.93
C CYS A 82 6.74 7.01 3.88
N GLU A 83 5.98 8.08 4.07
CA GLU A 83 6.33 9.14 5.02
C GLU A 83 6.34 8.61 6.46
N LYS A 84 5.32 7.83 6.83
CA LYS A 84 5.25 7.20 8.16
C LYS A 84 6.43 6.27 8.38
N LEU A 85 6.80 5.49 7.36
CA LEU A 85 7.95 4.60 7.44
C LEU A 85 9.24 5.38 7.68
N GLY A 86 9.44 6.46 6.92
CA GLY A 86 10.61 7.34 7.08
C GLY A 86 10.72 7.92 8.48
N GLU A 87 9.59 8.32 9.08
CA GLU A 87 9.57 8.84 10.45
C GLU A 87 9.83 7.74 11.49
N ALA A 88 9.30 6.55 11.25
CA ALA A 88 9.44 5.44 12.19
C ALA A 88 10.87 4.93 12.31
N ILE A 89 11.70 5.10 11.26
CA ILE A 89 13.08 4.62 11.24
C ILE A 89 14.11 5.66 11.63
N LYS A 90 13.68 6.89 11.91
CA LYS A 90 14.58 7.97 12.36
C LYS A 90 15.08 7.74 13.78
#